data_34d798099f4d4498fc26ad3318a6403e
#
_entry.id   34d798099f4d4498fc26ad3318a6403e
#
_cell.length_a   1.000
_cell.length_b   1.000
_cell.length_c   1.000
_cell.angle_alpha   90.00
_cell.angle_beta   90.00
_cell.angle_gamma   90.00
#
_symmetry.space_group_name_H-M   'P 1'
#
loop_
_entity.id
_entity.type
_entity.pdbx_description
1 polymer ?
#
loop_
_entity_poly.entity_id
_entity_poly.type
_entity_poly.pdbx_seq_one_letter_code
_entity_poly.pdbx_strand_id
1 'polypeptide(L)'
;MNRKEFVEEIAKKKGISKLQAYRSVNAVMDTIRLVLMQGEKIEIGGFGSFGIVTDLNGDKIPVFKAGRALKQVLNISISKEDFRQEELDE
;
A
#
# COMPACT_ATOMS: atom_id res chain seq x y z
N MET A 1 -6.94 -10.39 -3.67
CA MET A 1 -5.79 -10.64 -4.60
C MET A 1 -4.55 -10.92 -3.75
N ASN A 2 -3.83 -11.97 -4.07
CA ASN A 2 -2.60 -12.28 -3.35
C ASN A 2 -1.39 -11.69 -4.09
N ARG A 3 -0.17 -11.96 -3.57
CA ARG A 3 1.04 -11.39 -4.19
C ARG A 3 1.21 -11.87 -5.62
N LYS A 4 0.98 -13.14 -5.89
CA LYS A 4 1.13 -13.69 -7.22
C LYS A 4 0.21 -13.00 -8.22
N GLU A 5 -1.04 -12.84 -7.83
CA GLU A 5 -2.03 -12.18 -8.67
C GLU A 5 -1.71 -10.71 -8.86
N PHE A 6 -1.20 -10.06 -7.82
CA PHE A 6 -0.80 -8.66 -7.89
C PHE A 6 0.35 -8.48 -8.88
N VAL A 7 1.34 -9.36 -8.82
CA VAL A 7 2.47 -9.32 -9.76
C VAL A 7 1.98 -9.51 -11.19
N GLU A 8 1.07 -10.47 -11.40
CA GLU A 8 0.52 -10.71 -12.72
C GLU A 8 -0.24 -9.51 -13.26
N GLU A 9 -0.96 -8.83 -12.39
CA GLU A 9 -1.71 -7.63 -12.76
C GLU A 9 -0.77 -6.51 -13.20
N ILE A 10 0.33 -6.32 -12.47
CA ILE A 10 1.32 -5.32 -12.84
C ILE A 10 1.94 -5.64 -14.19
N ALA A 11 2.32 -6.90 -14.40
CA ALA A 11 2.92 -7.32 -15.65
C ALA A 11 1.99 -7.01 -16.82
N LYS A 12 0.71 -7.32 -16.65
CA LYS A 12 -0.30 -7.10 -17.67
C LYS A 12 -0.51 -5.61 -17.95
N LYS A 13 -0.68 -4.81 -16.90
CA LYS A 13 -0.98 -3.39 -17.07
C LYS A 13 0.20 -2.59 -17.57
N LYS A 14 1.40 -3.00 -17.24
CA LYS A 14 2.59 -2.23 -17.61
C LYS A 14 3.29 -2.80 -18.84
N GLY A 15 2.83 -3.95 -19.35
CA GLY A 15 3.44 -4.56 -20.52
C GLY A 15 4.86 -5.03 -20.27
N ILE A 16 5.13 -5.53 -19.07
CA ILE A 16 6.45 -6.07 -18.71
C ILE A 16 6.32 -7.55 -18.39
N SER A 17 7.44 -8.24 -18.29
CA SER A 17 7.43 -9.65 -17.97
C SER A 17 7.02 -9.87 -16.52
N LYS A 18 6.53 -11.08 -16.23
CA LYS A 18 6.20 -11.44 -14.86
C LYS A 18 7.42 -11.38 -13.96
N LEU A 19 8.59 -11.73 -14.49
CA LEU A 19 9.82 -11.68 -13.72
C LEU A 19 10.17 -10.25 -13.36
N GLN A 20 10.07 -9.32 -14.30
CA GLN A 20 10.31 -7.92 -14.03
C GLN A 20 9.33 -7.37 -13.00
N ALA A 21 8.06 -7.71 -13.13
CA ALA A 21 7.03 -7.28 -12.18
C ALA A 21 7.31 -7.84 -10.79
N TYR A 22 7.67 -9.12 -10.72
CA TYR A 22 7.99 -9.78 -9.46
C TYR A 22 9.16 -9.10 -8.77
N ARG A 23 10.23 -8.81 -9.52
CA ARG A 23 11.39 -8.13 -8.97
C ARG A 23 11.06 -6.73 -8.47
N SER A 24 10.22 -6.02 -9.21
CA SER A 24 9.82 -4.67 -8.81
C SER A 24 9.02 -4.67 -7.52
N VAL A 25 8.06 -5.56 -7.40
CA VAL A 25 7.24 -5.68 -6.19
C VAL A 25 8.13 -6.03 -5.00
N ASN A 26 9.00 -7.02 -5.18
CA ASN A 26 9.88 -7.43 -4.09
C ASN A 26 10.83 -6.32 -3.67
N ALA A 27 11.36 -5.56 -4.62
CA ALA A 27 12.25 -4.45 -4.31
C ALA A 27 11.55 -3.41 -3.44
N VAL A 28 10.30 -3.07 -3.79
CA VAL A 28 9.54 -2.10 -3.02
C VAL A 28 9.26 -2.63 -1.62
N MET A 29 8.77 -3.86 -1.53
CA MET A 29 8.40 -4.43 -0.23
C MET A 29 9.60 -4.63 0.68
N ASP A 30 10.72 -5.08 0.12
CA ASP A 30 11.93 -5.26 0.91
C ASP A 30 12.44 -3.92 1.42
N THR A 31 12.39 -2.89 0.59
CA THR A 31 12.85 -1.56 0.98
C THR A 31 11.97 -0.97 2.06
N ILE A 32 10.65 -1.14 1.95
CA ILE A 32 9.74 -0.68 2.99
C ILE A 32 10.10 -1.33 4.32
N ARG A 33 10.31 -2.66 4.32
CA ARG A 33 10.69 -3.37 5.55
C ARG A 33 11.97 -2.82 6.15
N LEU A 34 12.99 -2.62 5.32
CA LEU A 34 14.30 -2.13 5.81
C LEU A 34 14.19 -0.73 6.39
N VAL A 35 13.49 0.16 5.71
CA VAL A 35 13.35 1.53 6.19
C VAL A 35 12.59 1.57 7.53
N LEU A 36 11.52 0.79 7.62
CA LEU A 36 10.75 0.73 8.87
C LEU A 36 11.57 0.11 10.00
N MET A 37 12.42 -0.86 9.68
CA MET A 37 13.31 -1.46 10.69
C MET A 37 14.29 -0.42 11.25
N GLN A 38 14.63 0.58 10.46
CA GLN A 38 15.50 1.67 10.91
C GLN A 38 14.74 2.73 11.69
N GLY A 39 13.43 2.57 11.85
CA GLY A 39 12.61 3.51 12.57
C GLY A 39 12.21 4.73 11.77
N GLU A 40 12.38 4.67 10.44
CA GLU A 40 12.04 5.80 9.58
C GLU A 40 10.64 5.66 9.00
N LYS A 41 10.02 6.80 8.76
CA LYS A 41 8.73 6.89 8.12
C LYS A 41 8.94 7.05 6.61
N ILE A 42 8.02 6.50 5.82
CA ILE A 42 8.07 6.62 4.36
C ILE A 42 6.84 7.37 3.91
N GLU A 43 7.06 8.51 3.25
CA GLU A 43 5.95 9.28 2.69
C GLU A 43 6.01 9.20 1.18
N ILE A 44 4.97 8.63 0.57
CA ILE A 44 4.89 8.48 -0.88
C ILE A 44 3.77 9.39 -1.38
N GLY A 45 4.18 10.49 -1.99
CA GLY A 45 3.24 11.48 -2.51
C GLY A 45 2.26 10.85 -3.47
N GLY A 46 0.98 11.20 -3.30
CA GLY A 46 -0.09 10.65 -4.14
C GLY A 46 -0.60 9.30 -3.69
N PHE A 47 -0.02 8.73 -2.66
CA PHE A 47 -0.41 7.39 -2.21
C PHE A 47 -0.67 7.34 -0.71
N GLY A 48 0.34 7.60 0.10
CA GLY A 48 0.17 7.53 1.55
C GLY A 48 1.49 7.42 2.25
N SER A 49 1.44 7.09 3.53
CA SER A 49 2.67 6.96 4.31
C SER A 49 2.65 5.69 5.14
N PHE A 50 3.85 5.12 5.28
CA PHE A 50 4.09 3.96 6.13
C PHE A 50 4.87 4.43 7.35
N GLY A 51 4.51 3.92 8.50
CA GLY A 51 5.20 4.27 9.73
C GLY A 51 5.06 3.16 10.75
N ILE A 52 5.49 3.47 11.97
CA ILE A 52 5.46 2.51 13.06
C ILE A 52 4.85 3.19 14.27
N VAL A 53 3.98 2.47 14.96
CA VAL A 53 3.50 2.88 16.27
C VAL A 53 3.94 1.81 17.27
N THR A 54 4.11 2.21 18.51
CA THR A 54 4.48 1.28 19.57
C THR A 54 3.29 1.10 20.49
N ASP A 55 2.92 -0.14 20.75
CA ASP A 55 1.78 -0.41 21.61
C ASP A 55 2.20 -0.39 23.09
N LEU A 56 1.26 -0.69 23.96
CA LEU A 56 1.50 -0.64 25.40
C LEU A 56 2.52 -1.67 25.87
N ASN A 57 2.70 -2.72 25.11
CA ASN A 57 3.66 -3.79 25.46
C ASN A 57 5.06 -3.50 24.91
N GLY A 58 5.22 -2.39 24.19
CA GLY A 58 6.49 -2.06 23.58
C GLY A 58 6.69 -2.68 22.22
N ASP A 59 5.69 -3.38 21.70
CA ASP A 59 5.77 -3.97 20.37
C ASP A 59 5.58 -2.92 19.29
N LYS A 60 6.35 -3.02 18.24
CA LYS A 60 6.28 -2.09 17.13
C LYS A 60 5.32 -2.63 16.09
N ILE A 61 4.36 -1.79 15.74
CA ILE A 61 3.28 -2.16 14.81
C ILE A 61 3.40 -1.30 13.56
N PRO A 62 3.55 -1.91 12.38
CA PRO A 62 3.56 -1.12 11.15
C PRO A 62 2.16 -0.61 10.84
N VAL A 63 2.08 0.63 10.36
CA VAL A 63 0.80 1.24 10.00
C VAL A 63 0.92 1.90 8.65
N PHE A 64 -0.18 1.94 7.92
CA PHE A 64 -0.29 2.64 6.66
C PHE A 64 -1.39 3.68 6.78
N LYS A 65 -1.09 4.91 6.39
CA LYS A 65 -2.07 5.98 6.36
C LYS A 65 -2.25 6.43 4.92
N ALA A 66 -3.46 6.28 4.40
CA ALA A 66 -3.77 6.68 3.03
C ALA A 66 -3.65 8.18 2.87
N GLY A 67 -3.09 8.59 1.74
CA GLY A 67 -3.00 10.00 1.41
C GLY A 67 -4.30 10.50 0.79
N ARG A 68 -4.39 11.84 0.66
CA ARG A 68 -5.61 12.45 0.12
C ARG A 68 -5.91 11.98 -1.30
N ALA A 69 -4.90 11.91 -2.15
CA ALA A 69 -5.12 11.54 -3.54
C ALA A 69 -5.69 10.15 -3.67
N LEU A 70 -5.18 9.20 -2.88
CA LEU A 70 -5.70 7.84 -2.91
C LEU A 70 -7.14 7.79 -2.44
N LYS A 71 -7.47 8.53 -1.39
CA LYS A 71 -8.84 8.59 -0.88
C LYS A 71 -9.77 9.18 -1.92
N GLN A 72 -9.33 10.23 -2.63
CA GLN A 72 -10.14 10.87 -3.64
C GLN A 72 -10.42 9.96 -4.82
N VAL A 73 -9.43 9.21 -5.26
CA VAL A 73 -9.61 8.27 -6.37
C VAL A 73 -10.70 7.26 -6.04
N LEU A 74 -10.67 6.72 -4.83
CA LEU A 74 -11.66 5.73 -4.41
C LEU A 74 -13.06 6.31 -4.32
N ASN A 75 -13.18 7.60 -4.04
CA ASN A 75 -14.48 8.23 -3.91
C ASN A 75 -15.00 8.82 -5.21
N ILE A 76 -14.15 9.03 -6.19
CA ILE A 76 -14.55 9.58 -7.48
C ILE A 76 -14.83 8.49 -8.49
N SER A 77 -13.94 7.50 -8.56
CA SER A 77 -13.97 6.49 -9.62
C SER A 77 -15.07 5.47 -9.46
N ILE A 78 -15.55 5.27 -8.24
CA ILE A 78 -16.52 4.23 -7.93
C ILE A 78 -17.72 4.89 -7.27
N SER A 79 -18.92 4.47 -7.68
CA SER A 79 -20.13 4.95 -7.06
C SER A 79 -20.10 4.62 -5.57
N LYS A 80 -20.63 5.53 -4.76
CA LYS A 80 -20.71 5.29 -3.31
C LYS A 80 -21.56 4.09 -2.99
N GLU A 81 -22.39 3.68 -3.90
CA GLU A 81 -23.24 2.50 -3.73
C GLU A 81 -22.43 1.21 -3.74
N ASP A 82 -21.24 1.26 -4.33
CA ASP A 82 -20.36 0.09 -4.40
C ASP A 82 -19.63 -0.16 -3.11
N PHE A 83 -19.71 0.79 -2.17
CA PHE A 83 -19.05 0.66 -0.87
C PHE A 83 -20.10 0.71 0.22
N ARG A 84 -19.89 -0.09 1.24
CA ARG A 84 -20.72 0.03 2.41
C ARG A 84 -20.28 1.22 3.23
N GLN A 85 -21.23 1.85 3.88
CA GLN A 85 -20.96 3.06 4.63
C GLN A 85 -19.91 2.86 5.72
N GLU A 86 -19.94 1.72 6.36
CA GLU A 86 -18.99 1.43 7.43
C GLU A 86 -17.56 1.34 6.93
N GLU A 87 -17.35 1.07 5.66
CA GLU A 87 -16.02 1.04 5.09
C GLU A 87 -15.47 2.43 4.84
N LEU A 88 -16.36 3.37 4.62
CA LEU A 88 -15.98 4.75 4.36
C LEU A 88 -15.80 5.56 5.62
N ASP A 89 -16.44 5.17 6.68
CA ASP A 89 -16.42 5.91 7.93
C ASP A 89 -15.19 5.63 8.78
N GLU A 90 -14.45 4.63 8.42
CA GLU A 90 -13.22 4.31 9.11
C GLU A 90 -12.04 5.06 8.50
#